data_fd49961d6c1b6815e5f8e9465387cbe4
#
_entry.id   fd49961d6c1b6815e5f8e9465387cbe4
#
_cell.length_a   1.000
_cell.length_b   1.000
_cell.length_c   1.000
_cell.angle_alpha   90.00
_cell.angle_beta   90.00
_cell.angle_gamma   90.00
#
_symmetry.space_group_name_H-M   'P 1'
#
loop_
_entity.id
_entity.type
_entity.pdbx_description
1 polymer ?
#
loop_
_entity_poly.entity_id
_entity_poly.type
_entity_poly.pdbx_seq_one_letter_code
_entity_poly.pdbx_strand_id
1 'polypeptide(L)'
;MPHPVLNPNLISLNPHVVELLRTYPTDGSHGYYWIDGFDGVTRDLIYQGEVIAKAETQRRTYCCGLTLEVYLLACERYAGAKSYRLDELTPGGVRKLKSDWFVATGKRGGPVDALVTRGLGVKIPTIEEALPGDFIQLWRESGSGHSVIFLGLEDGGFRYWSTQTSTKGIGERSEKFNVVKRDELYIARAFLPRPESRK
;
A
#
# COMPACT_ATOMS: atom_id res chain seq x y z
N MET A 1 -24.70 -8.06 3.91
CA MET A 1 -24.25 -7.68 5.27
C MET A 1 -24.08 -6.17 5.30
N PRO A 2 -24.43 -5.46 6.37
CA PRO A 2 -24.24 -4.01 6.40
C PRO A 2 -22.73 -3.72 6.27
N HIS A 3 -22.39 -2.79 5.38
CA HIS A 3 -21.05 -2.24 5.33
C HIS A 3 -20.64 -1.75 6.73
N PRO A 4 -19.40 -1.97 7.17
CA PRO A 4 -18.97 -1.42 8.44
C PRO A 4 -19.29 0.07 8.45
N VAL A 5 -20.09 0.53 9.42
CA VAL A 5 -20.39 1.95 9.60
C VAL A 5 -19.05 2.62 9.90
N LEU A 6 -18.48 3.23 8.88
CA LEU A 6 -17.23 3.97 9.02
C LEU A 6 -17.48 5.13 9.99
N ASN A 7 -16.60 5.27 10.97
CA ASN A 7 -16.63 6.43 11.86
C ASN A 7 -16.66 7.71 11.00
N PRO A 8 -17.66 8.59 11.14
CA PRO A 8 -17.80 9.79 10.30
C PRO A 8 -16.60 10.74 10.40
N ASN A 9 -15.75 10.56 11.40
CA ASN A 9 -14.52 11.31 11.59
C ASN A 9 -13.32 10.73 10.83
N LEU A 10 -13.50 9.61 10.12
CA LEU A 10 -12.44 9.01 9.29
C LEU A 10 -12.70 9.30 7.82
N ILE A 11 -11.66 9.60 7.08
CA ILE A 11 -11.70 9.81 5.63
C ILE A 11 -10.83 8.75 4.96
N SER A 12 -11.41 8.07 3.96
CA SER A 12 -10.67 7.12 3.14
C SER A 12 -9.58 7.81 2.32
N LEU A 13 -8.41 7.22 2.30
CA LEU A 13 -7.29 7.66 1.45
C LEU A 13 -7.41 7.20 -0.01
N ASN A 14 -8.36 6.33 -0.34
CA ASN A 14 -8.47 5.75 -1.68
C ASN A 14 -8.47 6.77 -2.83
N PRO A 15 -9.19 7.93 -2.77
CA PRO A 15 -9.12 8.92 -3.83
C PRO A 15 -7.69 9.44 -4.05
N HIS A 16 -6.96 9.74 -2.97
CA HIS A 16 -5.58 10.23 -3.05
C HIS A 16 -4.62 9.15 -3.55
N VAL A 17 -4.83 7.90 -3.12
CA VAL A 17 -4.08 6.74 -3.63
C VAL A 17 -4.26 6.64 -5.15
N VAL A 18 -5.51 6.54 -5.64
CA VAL A 18 -5.80 6.36 -7.07
C VAL A 18 -5.24 7.50 -7.93
N GLU A 19 -5.29 8.74 -7.45
CA GLU A 19 -4.69 9.87 -8.15
C GLU A 19 -3.16 9.76 -8.22
N LEU A 20 -2.52 9.30 -7.13
CA LEU A 20 -1.07 9.12 -7.10
C LEU A 20 -0.60 8.05 -8.10
N LEU A 21 -1.35 6.94 -8.26
CA LEU A 21 -0.95 5.88 -9.21
C LEU A 21 -0.72 6.42 -10.62
N ARG A 22 -1.49 7.43 -11.04
CA ARG A 22 -1.38 8.07 -12.35
C ARG A 22 -0.13 8.92 -12.54
N THR A 23 0.57 9.25 -11.46
CA THR A 23 1.78 10.07 -11.49
C THR A 23 3.07 9.25 -11.65
N TYR A 24 2.97 7.94 -11.50
CA TYR A 24 4.13 7.07 -11.63
C TYR A 24 4.41 6.71 -13.09
N PRO A 25 5.70 6.68 -13.50
CA PRO A 25 6.06 6.27 -14.84
C PRO A 25 5.82 4.76 -15.03
N THR A 26 5.24 4.39 -16.18
CA THR A 26 5.01 2.99 -16.57
C THR A 26 5.86 2.59 -17.77
N ASP A 27 6.92 3.34 -18.04
CA ASP A 27 7.82 3.21 -19.19
C ASP A 27 9.02 2.25 -18.95
N GLY A 28 9.03 1.58 -17.78
CA GLY A 28 10.11 0.69 -17.39
C GLY A 28 11.32 1.40 -16.77
N SER A 29 11.30 2.73 -16.60
CA SER A 29 12.38 3.50 -15.97
C SER A 29 12.64 3.14 -14.50
N HIS A 30 11.67 2.50 -13.84
CA HIS A 30 11.78 1.94 -12.50
C HIS A 30 11.58 0.43 -12.57
N GLY A 31 12.66 -0.31 -12.87
CA GLY A 31 12.61 -1.77 -13.02
C GLY A 31 12.25 -2.49 -11.74
N TYR A 32 11.61 -3.65 -11.88
CA TYR A 32 11.36 -4.53 -10.73
C TYR A 32 12.61 -5.33 -10.37
N TYR A 33 12.99 -5.28 -9.11
CA TYR A 33 14.05 -6.13 -8.57
C TYR A 33 13.86 -6.31 -7.08
N TRP A 34 13.71 -7.56 -6.64
CA TRP A 34 13.62 -7.89 -5.22
C TRP A 34 14.93 -8.49 -4.74
N ILE A 35 15.53 -7.85 -3.73
CA ILE A 35 16.71 -8.33 -3.01
C ILE A 35 16.70 -7.70 -1.61
N ASP A 36 17.24 -8.41 -0.64
CA ASP A 36 17.47 -7.86 0.69
C ASP A 36 18.46 -6.68 0.63
N GLY A 37 18.23 -5.68 1.48
CA GLY A 37 19.15 -4.57 1.66
C GLY A 37 18.78 -3.26 0.98
N PHE A 38 17.67 -3.17 0.22
CA PHE A 38 17.11 -1.90 -0.22
C PHE A 38 15.60 -1.84 -0.02
N ASP A 39 15.04 -0.62 -0.06
CA ASP A 39 13.65 -0.38 0.33
C ASP A 39 12.65 -0.49 -0.83
N GLY A 40 13.11 -0.54 -2.06
CA GLY A 40 12.26 -0.71 -3.25
C GLY A 40 11.32 0.45 -3.56
N VAL A 41 11.70 1.65 -3.17
CA VAL A 41 10.96 2.91 -3.38
C VAL A 41 11.54 3.72 -4.54
N THR A 42 10.75 4.63 -5.14
CA THR A 42 11.22 5.48 -6.25
C THR A 42 11.95 6.73 -5.78
N ARG A 43 11.76 7.13 -4.53
CA ARG A 43 12.33 8.32 -3.88
C ARG A 43 12.56 8.08 -2.41
N ASP A 44 13.39 8.88 -1.77
CA ASP A 44 13.53 8.84 -0.32
C ASP A 44 12.21 9.22 0.35
N LEU A 45 11.75 8.37 1.28
CA LEU A 45 10.56 8.64 2.08
C LEU A 45 11.00 9.25 3.40
N ILE A 46 10.61 10.49 3.62
CA ILE A 46 10.98 11.27 4.81
C ILE A 46 9.73 11.47 5.67
N TYR A 47 9.86 11.18 6.96
CA TYR A 47 8.81 11.41 7.93
C TYR A 47 9.37 12.15 9.15
N GLN A 48 8.82 13.33 9.46
CA GLN A 48 9.29 14.20 10.55
C GLN A 48 10.81 14.46 10.51
N GLY A 49 11.36 14.68 9.31
CA GLY A 49 12.79 14.94 9.09
C GLY A 49 13.71 13.73 9.08
N GLU A 50 13.19 12.53 9.33
CA GLU A 50 13.97 11.29 9.30
C GLU A 50 13.66 10.44 8.06
N VAL A 51 14.69 9.85 7.46
CA VAL A 51 14.55 8.92 6.34
C VAL A 51 13.97 7.59 6.84
N ILE A 52 12.82 7.21 6.32
CA ILE A 52 12.11 5.95 6.61
C ILE A 52 12.47 4.85 5.61
N ALA A 53 12.56 5.23 4.33
CA ALA A 53 12.97 4.35 3.26
C ALA A 53 13.80 5.15 2.25
N LYS A 54 14.78 4.49 1.65
CA LYS A 54 15.75 5.13 0.75
C LYS A 54 15.65 4.56 -0.66
N ALA A 55 15.55 5.45 -1.64
CA ALA A 55 15.65 5.08 -3.04
C ALA A 55 17.09 4.66 -3.38
N GLU A 56 17.23 3.75 -4.33
CA GLU A 56 18.53 3.37 -4.83
C GLU A 56 18.87 4.03 -6.18
N THR A 57 20.15 4.09 -6.48
CA THR A 57 20.66 4.80 -7.66
C THR A 57 20.26 4.19 -8.99
N GLN A 58 19.98 2.88 -9.04
CA GLN A 58 19.55 2.17 -10.24
C GLN A 58 18.03 2.23 -10.49
N ARG A 59 17.30 2.99 -9.65
CA ARG A 59 15.84 3.18 -9.76
C ARG A 59 15.04 1.88 -9.74
N ARG A 60 15.54 0.84 -9.07
CA ARG A 60 14.80 -0.42 -8.95
C ARG A 60 13.76 -0.32 -7.85
N THR A 61 12.64 -0.98 -8.06
CA THR A 61 11.51 -1.01 -7.10
C THR A 61 11.09 -2.42 -6.80
N TYR A 62 10.41 -2.63 -5.67
CA TYR A 62 9.65 -3.85 -5.41
C TYR A 62 8.33 -3.55 -4.72
N CYS A 63 7.43 -4.53 -4.74
CA CYS A 63 6.02 -4.34 -4.44
C CYS A 63 5.74 -3.70 -3.07
N CYS A 64 6.38 -4.19 -1.99
CA CYS A 64 6.14 -3.66 -0.64
C CYS A 64 6.62 -2.21 -0.51
N GLY A 65 7.82 -1.90 -1.03
CA GLY A 65 8.37 -0.54 -0.97
C GLY A 65 7.51 0.44 -1.73
N LEU A 66 7.13 0.07 -2.96
CA LEU A 66 6.31 0.94 -3.80
C LEU A 66 4.91 1.19 -3.22
N THR A 67 4.24 0.17 -2.69
CA THR A 67 2.92 0.35 -2.07
C THR A 67 3.00 1.14 -0.75
N LEU A 68 4.08 0.99 0.03
CA LEU A 68 4.35 1.84 1.19
C LEU A 68 4.57 3.30 0.78
N GLU A 69 5.33 3.55 -0.28
CA GLU A 69 5.55 4.90 -0.82
C GLU A 69 4.21 5.56 -1.18
N VAL A 70 3.35 4.86 -1.91
CA VAL A 70 2.01 5.38 -2.27
C VAL A 70 1.20 5.70 -1.02
N TYR A 71 1.22 4.84 0.00
CA TYR A 71 0.52 5.09 1.26
C TYR A 71 1.01 6.37 1.96
N LEU A 72 2.32 6.53 2.14
CA LEU A 72 2.88 7.70 2.82
C LEU A 72 2.65 8.99 2.03
N LEU A 73 2.79 8.96 0.70
CA LEU A 73 2.48 10.10 -0.14
C LEU A 73 0.98 10.44 -0.18
N ALA A 74 0.09 9.45 -0.08
CA ALA A 74 -1.34 9.69 0.04
C ALA A 74 -1.68 10.39 1.37
N CYS A 75 -1.04 10.00 2.46
CA CYS A 75 -1.16 10.68 3.75
C CYS A 75 -0.66 12.14 3.67
N GLU A 76 0.50 12.37 3.06
CA GLU A 76 1.06 13.71 2.86
C GLU A 76 0.13 14.59 2.01
N ARG A 77 -0.39 14.05 0.90
CA ARG A 77 -1.30 14.75 0.01
C ARG A 77 -2.63 15.09 0.69
N TYR A 78 -3.19 14.17 1.48
CA TYR A 78 -4.40 14.40 2.25
C TYR A 78 -4.21 15.52 3.27
N ALA A 79 -3.11 15.51 4.01
CA ALA A 79 -2.84 16.50 5.04
C ALA A 79 -2.52 17.90 4.48
N GLY A 80 -2.25 18.00 3.17
CA GLY A 80 -1.94 19.28 2.50
C GLY A 80 -0.66 19.93 3.02
N ALA A 81 0.20 19.18 3.69
CA ALA A 81 1.33 19.75 4.39
C ALA A 81 2.55 18.85 4.32
N LYS A 82 3.72 19.48 4.17
CA LYS A 82 5.04 18.83 4.29
C LYS A 82 5.32 18.23 5.69
N SER A 83 4.41 18.38 6.64
CA SER A 83 4.52 17.89 8.01
C SER A 83 3.22 17.22 8.47
N TYR A 84 2.79 16.14 7.76
CA TYR A 84 1.71 15.33 8.27
C TYR A 84 2.16 14.47 9.45
N ARG A 85 1.24 14.23 10.37
CA ARG A 85 1.44 13.27 11.45
C ARG A 85 0.46 12.13 11.28
N LEU A 86 0.97 10.93 11.22
CA LEU A 86 0.16 9.73 11.38
C LEU A 86 -0.08 9.60 12.88
N ASP A 87 -1.30 9.86 13.33
CA ASP A 87 -1.74 9.88 14.72
C ASP A 87 -0.73 9.25 15.71
N GLU A 88 0.00 10.12 16.41
CA GLU A 88 0.99 9.75 17.43
C GLU A 88 2.17 8.86 16.97
N LEU A 89 2.29 8.50 15.68
CA LEU A 89 3.44 7.75 15.24
C LEU A 89 4.70 8.61 15.19
N THR A 90 5.70 8.20 15.94
CA THR A 90 7.07 8.69 15.82
C THR A 90 7.73 8.12 14.56
N PRO A 91 8.86 8.66 14.10
CA PRO A 91 9.65 8.03 13.03
C PRO A 91 9.98 6.56 13.32
N GLY A 92 10.28 6.21 14.56
CA GLY A 92 10.47 4.83 15.01
C GLY A 92 9.20 3.97 14.85
N GLY A 93 8.03 4.55 15.11
CA GLY A 93 6.73 3.90 14.88
C GLY A 93 6.48 3.65 13.40
N VAL A 94 6.83 4.59 12.52
CA VAL A 94 6.71 4.43 11.05
C VAL A 94 7.71 3.39 10.52
N ARG A 95 8.91 3.27 11.09
CA ARG A 95 9.83 2.16 10.76
C ARG A 95 9.27 0.79 11.15
N LYS A 96 8.59 0.69 12.30
CA LYS A 96 7.89 -0.55 12.69
C LYS A 96 6.71 -0.85 11.74
N LEU A 97 5.97 0.18 11.30
CA LEU A 97 4.94 0.05 10.26
C LEU A 97 5.54 -0.51 8.96
N LYS A 98 6.70 0.03 8.51
CA LYS A 98 7.43 -0.49 7.35
C LYS A 98 7.80 -1.96 7.53
N SER A 99 8.29 -2.36 8.70
CA SER A 99 8.66 -3.77 8.96
C SER A 99 7.47 -4.72 8.86
N ASP A 100 6.30 -4.34 9.37
CA ASP A 100 5.07 -5.12 9.20
C ASP A 100 4.62 -5.13 7.73
N TRP A 101 4.68 -3.98 7.05
CA TRP A 101 4.32 -3.83 5.64
C TRP A 101 5.14 -4.75 4.72
N PHE A 102 6.40 -4.92 5.03
CA PHE A 102 7.36 -5.74 4.27
C PHE A 102 7.32 -7.22 4.67
N VAL A 103 6.40 -7.62 5.54
CA VAL A 103 6.29 -9.00 6.07
C VAL A 103 7.55 -9.43 6.85
N ALA A 104 8.44 -8.50 7.20
CA ALA A 104 9.68 -8.78 7.92
C ALA A 104 9.44 -9.28 9.35
N THR A 105 8.26 -9.05 9.91
CA THR A 105 7.86 -9.53 11.25
C THR A 105 7.24 -10.94 11.24
N GLY A 106 7.20 -11.60 10.08
CA GLY A 106 6.58 -12.92 9.91
C GLY A 106 5.05 -12.91 9.80
N LYS A 107 4.41 -11.74 9.95
CA LYS A 107 2.97 -11.57 9.73
C LYS A 107 2.69 -11.53 8.23
N ARG A 108 1.78 -12.39 7.76
CA ARG A 108 1.54 -12.58 6.33
C ARG A 108 0.65 -11.53 5.67
N GLY A 109 -0.03 -10.69 6.45
CA GLY A 109 -0.95 -9.66 5.94
C GLY A 109 -0.27 -8.40 5.39
N GLY A 110 1.04 -8.20 5.62
CA GLY A 110 1.80 -7.08 5.06
C GLY A 110 1.15 -5.71 5.34
N PRO A 111 0.76 -4.95 4.27
CA PRO A 111 0.09 -3.66 4.44
C PRO A 111 -1.15 -3.73 5.33
N VAL A 112 -1.89 -4.83 5.32
CA VAL A 112 -3.10 -5.00 6.14
C VAL A 112 -2.74 -5.06 7.62
N ASP A 113 -1.77 -5.90 8.01
CA ASP A 113 -1.30 -5.96 9.39
C ASP A 113 -0.72 -4.61 9.83
N ALA A 114 0.04 -3.95 8.96
CA ALA A 114 0.64 -2.65 9.24
C ALA A 114 -0.41 -1.57 9.55
N LEU A 115 -1.49 -1.52 8.78
CA LEU A 115 -2.55 -0.52 8.91
C LEU A 115 -3.52 -0.84 10.04
N VAL A 116 -4.05 -2.06 10.07
CA VAL A 116 -5.15 -2.43 11.00
C VAL A 116 -4.68 -2.45 12.45
N THR A 117 -3.49 -2.98 12.72
CA THR A 117 -2.96 -3.03 14.10
C THR A 117 -2.67 -1.65 14.70
N ARG A 118 -2.59 -0.61 13.86
CA ARG A 118 -2.34 0.78 14.29
C ARG A 118 -3.56 1.69 14.18
N GLY A 119 -4.73 1.14 13.84
CA GLY A 119 -5.93 1.95 13.63
C GLY A 119 -5.87 2.90 12.42
N LEU A 120 -4.92 2.67 11.49
CA LEU A 120 -4.71 3.46 10.27
C LEU A 120 -5.52 2.93 9.08
N GLY A 121 -6.25 1.87 9.29
CA GLY A 121 -7.09 1.24 8.27
C GLY A 121 -8.04 0.21 8.87
N VAL A 122 -8.96 -0.26 8.05
CA VAL A 122 -9.88 -1.34 8.39
C VAL A 122 -9.66 -2.51 7.43
N LYS A 123 -9.81 -3.72 7.95
CA LYS A 123 -9.80 -4.93 7.14
C LYS A 123 -11.07 -4.99 6.29
N ILE A 124 -10.92 -5.27 5.01
CA ILE A 124 -12.02 -5.55 4.08
C ILE A 124 -12.17 -7.08 4.00
N PRO A 125 -13.36 -7.61 4.32
CA PRO A 125 -13.57 -9.05 4.48
C PRO A 125 -13.34 -9.86 3.19
N THR A 126 -13.81 -9.33 2.05
CA THR A 126 -13.76 -10.03 0.77
C THR A 126 -13.31 -9.11 -0.36
N ILE A 127 -12.83 -9.69 -1.44
CA ILE A 127 -12.37 -8.93 -2.61
C ILE A 127 -13.53 -8.24 -3.34
N GLU A 128 -14.74 -8.77 -3.19
CA GLU A 128 -15.97 -8.21 -3.75
C GLU A 128 -16.37 -6.89 -3.07
N GLU A 129 -15.90 -6.66 -1.83
CA GLU A 129 -16.11 -5.42 -1.07
C GLU A 129 -14.97 -4.42 -1.25
N ALA A 130 -13.90 -4.82 -1.94
CA ALA A 130 -12.75 -3.95 -2.19
C ALA A 130 -13.12 -2.81 -3.14
N LEU A 131 -12.55 -1.65 -2.89
CA LEU A 131 -12.68 -0.46 -3.73
C LEU A 131 -11.31 -0.06 -4.32
N PRO A 132 -11.29 0.56 -5.52
CA PRO A 132 -10.04 1.10 -6.06
C PRO A 132 -9.28 1.92 -5.03
N GLY A 133 -7.98 1.63 -4.87
CA GLY A 133 -7.13 2.26 -3.86
C GLY A 133 -6.96 1.45 -2.56
N ASP A 134 -7.69 0.35 -2.36
CA ASP A 134 -7.46 -0.56 -1.24
C ASP A 134 -6.11 -1.28 -1.39
N PHE A 135 -5.41 -1.46 -0.27
CA PHE A 135 -4.13 -2.16 -0.23
C PHE A 135 -4.36 -3.66 -0.03
N ILE A 136 -3.67 -4.46 -0.82
CA ILE A 136 -3.77 -5.92 -0.80
C ILE A 136 -2.39 -6.54 -0.57
N GLN A 137 -2.32 -7.52 0.33
CA GLN A 137 -1.29 -8.54 0.34
C GLN A 137 -1.91 -9.84 -0.15
N LEU A 138 -1.41 -10.36 -1.24
CA LEU A 138 -1.84 -11.65 -1.77
C LEU A 138 -0.71 -12.68 -1.68
N TRP A 139 -1.09 -13.94 -1.55
CA TRP A 139 -0.18 -15.07 -1.66
C TRP A 139 -0.71 -16.01 -2.74
N ARG A 140 0.20 -16.45 -3.61
CA ARG A 140 -0.15 -17.37 -4.69
C ARG A 140 -0.01 -18.81 -4.24
N GLU A 141 -0.65 -19.73 -4.94
CA GLU A 141 -0.49 -21.17 -4.74
C GLU A 141 0.98 -21.62 -4.85
N SER A 142 1.79 -20.91 -5.63
CA SER A 142 3.25 -21.09 -5.70
C SER A 142 4.02 -20.71 -4.43
N GLY A 143 3.36 -20.10 -3.44
CA GLY A 143 3.99 -19.58 -2.22
C GLY A 143 4.54 -18.17 -2.36
N SER A 144 4.53 -17.56 -3.56
CA SER A 144 5.02 -16.19 -3.74
C SER A 144 4.01 -15.16 -3.24
N GLY A 145 4.49 -14.20 -2.43
CA GLY A 145 3.70 -13.06 -1.94
C GLY A 145 3.80 -11.86 -2.87
N HIS A 146 2.79 -10.97 -2.81
CA HIS A 146 2.81 -9.72 -3.56
C HIS A 146 1.96 -8.65 -2.87
N SER A 147 2.52 -7.45 -2.73
CA SER A 147 1.78 -6.28 -2.23
C SER A 147 1.31 -5.44 -3.40
N VAL A 148 0.02 -5.15 -3.46
CA VAL A 148 -0.61 -4.48 -4.61
C VAL A 148 -1.67 -3.49 -4.17
N ILE A 149 -2.10 -2.61 -5.08
CA ILE A 149 -3.21 -1.69 -4.88
C ILE A 149 -4.34 -2.10 -5.83
N PHE A 150 -5.51 -2.36 -5.27
CA PHE A 150 -6.68 -2.81 -6.01
C PHE A 150 -7.20 -1.74 -6.96
N LEU A 151 -7.59 -2.15 -8.17
CA LEU A 151 -8.16 -1.27 -9.18
C LEU A 151 -9.59 -1.65 -9.58
N GLY A 152 -9.95 -2.91 -9.44
CA GLY A 152 -11.29 -3.39 -9.79
C GLY A 152 -11.35 -4.91 -10.01
N LEU A 153 -12.56 -5.44 -9.94
CA LEU A 153 -12.85 -6.82 -10.32
C LEU A 153 -12.86 -6.95 -11.84
N GLU A 154 -12.54 -8.14 -12.32
CA GLU A 154 -12.70 -8.58 -13.70
C GLU A 154 -13.09 -10.06 -13.74
N ASP A 155 -13.45 -10.57 -14.91
CA ASP A 155 -13.89 -11.95 -15.04
C ASP A 155 -12.83 -12.96 -14.58
N GLY A 156 -13.21 -13.71 -13.53
CA GLY A 156 -12.37 -14.73 -12.90
C GLY A 156 -11.14 -14.20 -12.17
N GLY A 157 -11.09 -12.89 -11.82
CA GLY A 157 -9.95 -12.29 -11.15
C GLY A 157 -10.13 -10.84 -10.76
N PHE A 158 -9.03 -10.13 -10.63
CA PHE A 158 -9.02 -8.70 -10.31
C PHE A 158 -7.81 -8.00 -10.94
N ARG A 159 -7.97 -6.71 -11.21
CA ARG A 159 -6.92 -5.82 -11.68
C ARG A 159 -6.31 -5.06 -10.50
N TYR A 160 -5.01 -4.89 -10.57
CA TYR A 160 -4.25 -4.18 -9.56
C TYR A 160 -3.10 -3.36 -10.16
N TRP A 161 -2.55 -2.47 -9.36
CA TRP A 161 -1.34 -1.72 -9.65
C TRP A 161 -0.23 -2.09 -8.65
N SER A 162 0.98 -2.28 -9.15
CA SER A 162 2.18 -2.55 -8.36
C SER A 162 3.43 -2.44 -9.24
N THR A 163 4.53 -3.06 -8.82
CA THR A 163 5.74 -3.25 -9.60
C THR A 163 6.08 -4.74 -9.68
N GLN A 164 6.32 -5.26 -10.86
CA GLN A 164 6.64 -6.67 -11.10
C GLN A 164 7.40 -6.88 -12.41
N THR A 165 7.99 -8.08 -12.58
CA THR A 165 8.77 -8.43 -13.77
C THR A 165 7.95 -8.34 -15.05
N SER A 166 6.68 -8.79 -15.02
CA SER A 166 5.82 -8.86 -16.21
C SER A 166 5.46 -7.49 -16.80
N THR A 167 5.48 -6.43 -15.99
CA THR A 167 5.29 -5.04 -16.43
C THR A 167 6.63 -4.31 -16.63
N LYS A 168 7.76 -5.01 -16.50
CA LYS A 168 9.13 -4.44 -16.53
C LYS A 168 9.33 -3.35 -15.47
N GLY A 169 8.60 -3.40 -14.38
CA GLY A 169 8.59 -2.41 -13.32
C GLY A 169 7.16 -2.01 -12.94
N ILE A 170 6.94 -0.72 -12.75
CA ILE A 170 5.66 -0.16 -12.27
C ILE A 170 4.58 -0.30 -13.35
N GLY A 171 3.39 -0.76 -12.96
CA GLY A 171 2.26 -0.85 -13.89
C GLY A 171 1.06 -1.61 -13.36
N GLU A 172 0.02 -1.66 -14.18
CA GLU A 172 -1.19 -2.42 -13.91
C GLU A 172 -1.05 -3.87 -14.39
N ARG A 173 -1.70 -4.78 -13.69
CA ARG A 173 -1.80 -6.18 -14.06
C ARG A 173 -3.07 -6.80 -13.50
N SER A 174 -3.47 -7.91 -14.11
CA SER A 174 -4.55 -8.76 -13.61
C SER A 174 -3.99 -10.01 -12.93
N GLU A 175 -4.70 -10.46 -11.89
CA GLU A 175 -4.45 -11.73 -11.21
C GLU A 175 -5.71 -12.58 -11.25
N LYS A 176 -5.57 -13.85 -11.60
CA LYS A 176 -6.71 -14.77 -11.62
C LYS A 176 -6.91 -15.43 -10.26
N PHE A 177 -8.15 -15.63 -9.86
CA PHE A 177 -8.47 -16.22 -8.55
C PHE A 177 -7.96 -17.65 -8.38
N ASN A 178 -7.82 -18.41 -9.45
CA ASN A 178 -7.35 -19.80 -9.40
C ASN A 178 -5.85 -19.96 -9.09
N VAL A 179 -5.08 -18.86 -9.09
CA VAL A 179 -3.66 -18.88 -8.73
C VAL A 179 -3.38 -18.21 -7.38
N VAL A 180 -4.41 -17.66 -6.74
CA VAL A 180 -4.32 -16.95 -5.46
C VAL A 180 -4.95 -17.80 -4.35
N LYS A 181 -4.25 -17.93 -3.25
CA LYS A 181 -4.81 -18.50 -2.02
C LYS A 181 -5.85 -17.55 -1.45
N ARG A 182 -7.11 -17.89 -1.58
CA ARG A 182 -8.24 -17.02 -1.19
C ARG A 182 -8.27 -16.73 0.32
N ASP A 183 -7.84 -17.63 1.15
CA ASP A 183 -7.68 -17.50 2.59
C ASP A 183 -6.47 -16.66 3.01
N GLU A 184 -5.51 -16.49 2.11
CA GLU A 184 -4.34 -15.64 2.28
C GLU A 184 -4.40 -14.37 1.37
N LEU A 185 -5.59 -13.93 1.04
CA LEU A 185 -5.85 -12.65 0.37
C LEU A 185 -6.29 -11.63 1.42
N TYR A 186 -5.37 -10.80 1.84
CA TYR A 186 -5.58 -9.79 2.87
C TYR A 186 -5.83 -8.42 2.23
N ILE A 187 -6.88 -7.72 2.66
CA ILE A 187 -7.30 -6.44 2.08
C ILE A 187 -7.52 -5.43 3.19
N ALA A 188 -6.99 -4.21 3.03
CA ALA A 188 -7.25 -3.10 3.93
C ALA A 188 -7.56 -1.81 3.18
N ARG A 189 -8.50 -1.04 3.71
CA ARG A 189 -8.75 0.35 3.34
C ARG A 189 -8.08 1.26 4.35
N ALA A 190 -7.23 2.15 3.86
CA ALA A 190 -6.53 3.11 4.69
C ALA A 190 -7.39 4.35 4.95
N PHE A 191 -7.30 4.87 6.18
CA PHE A 191 -8.03 6.07 6.63
C PHE A 191 -7.09 7.01 7.38
N LEU A 192 -7.46 8.30 7.36
CA LEU A 192 -6.93 9.29 8.29
C LEU A 192 -8.10 10.01 8.99
N PRO A 193 -7.86 10.54 10.20
CA PRO A 193 -8.83 11.39 10.88
C PRO A 193 -9.17 12.60 10.02
N ARG A 194 -10.42 13.02 10.06
CA ARG A 194 -10.83 14.29 9.47
C ARG A 194 -10.10 15.42 10.18
N PRO A 195 -9.48 16.36 9.45
CA PRO A 195 -8.90 17.53 10.08
C PRO A 195 -9.96 18.24 10.91
N GLU A 196 -9.66 18.50 12.17
CA GLU A 196 -10.53 19.35 12.98
C GLU A 196 -10.64 20.71 12.28
N SER A 197 -11.87 21.17 12.08
CA SER A 197 -12.12 22.52 11.58
C SER A 197 -11.43 23.48 12.56
N ARG A 198 -10.31 24.08 12.16
CA ARG A 198 -9.68 25.13 12.96
C ARG A 198 -10.74 26.22 13.15
N LYS A 199 -11.26 26.33 14.37
CA LYS A 199 -12.12 27.43 14.79
C LYS A 199 -11.32 28.73 14.88
#